data_be1dab94b85e86993eb2570d335f9a9e
#
_entry.id   be1dab94b85e86993eb2570d335f9a9e
#
_cell.length_a   1.000
_cell.length_b   1.000
_cell.length_c   1.000
_cell.angle_alpha   90.00
_cell.angle_beta   90.00
_cell.angle_gamma   90.00
#
_symmetry.space_group_name_H-M   'P 1'
#
loop_
_entity.id
_entity.type
_entity.pdbx_description
1 polymer ?
#
loop_
_entity_poly.entity_id
_entity_poly.type
_entity_poly.pdbx_seq_one_letter_code
_entity_poly.pdbx_strand_id
1 'polypeptide(L)'
;MLRSLVGSEMCIRDRHYGHPSEVGFKDILPLFKAEKWDPDKLVSFYKKIGAQYFFALGNHHDNYDLWDSQYQEWNSVNIGPKKDILAGWAEAAKKNGLPFGISFHADHAWSWYEPAQRYDRHGEKAGVPYDGCLTKEDGKGKWWEGYDPQKLYAQNHPLSAGSWADGMIHRQWAWGNGVCLSLIH
;
A
#
# COMPACT_ATOMS: atom_id res chain seq x y z
N MET A 1 -18.22 -4.99 17.30
CA MET A 1 -16.82 -5.14 17.76
C MET A 1 -15.77 -4.80 16.70
N LEU A 2 -16.09 -4.78 15.41
CA LEU A 2 -15.18 -4.37 14.33
C LEU A 2 -15.00 -2.85 14.16
N ARG A 3 -15.84 -2.04 14.81
CA ARG A 3 -15.74 -0.56 14.79
C ARG A 3 -14.49 0.00 15.49
N SER A 4 -13.87 -0.77 16.39
CA SER A 4 -12.75 -0.26 17.17
C SER A 4 -11.37 -0.45 16.52
N LEU A 5 -11.21 -1.42 15.62
CA LEU A 5 -9.90 -1.70 15.02
C LEU A 5 -9.57 -0.72 13.89
N VAL A 6 -10.48 -0.49 12.95
CA VAL A 6 -10.25 0.45 11.84
C VAL A 6 -10.16 1.89 12.37
N GLY A 7 -11.03 2.27 13.31
CA GLY A 7 -10.95 3.59 13.95
C GLY A 7 -9.72 3.78 14.82
N SER A 8 -9.21 2.73 15.49
CA SER A 8 -8.02 2.85 16.33
C SER A 8 -6.72 2.94 15.53
N GLU A 9 -6.61 2.24 14.41
CA GLU A 9 -5.43 2.32 13.53
C GLU A 9 -5.33 3.69 12.85
N MET A 10 -6.43 4.23 12.36
CA MET A 10 -6.45 5.60 11.84
C MET A 10 -6.12 6.62 12.94
N CYS A 11 -6.68 6.50 14.13
CA CYS A 11 -6.35 7.40 15.26
C CYS A 11 -4.88 7.29 15.70
N ILE A 12 -4.26 6.11 15.64
CA ILE A 12 -2.84 5.94 15.97
C ILE A 12 -1.98 6.62 14.90
N ARG A 13 -2.28 6.40 13.63
CA ARG A 13 -1.59 7.03 12.52
C ARG A 13 -1.69 8.56 12.60
N ASP A 14 -2.88 9.08 12.78
CA ASP A 14 -3.11 10.53 12.81
C ASP A 14 -2.42 11.22 13.98
N ARG A 15 -2.31 10.55 15.12
CA ARG A 15 -1.53 11.03 16.27
C ARG A 15 -0.03 11.11 15.98
N HIS A 16 0.49 10.21 15.12
CA HIS A 16 1.92 10.17 14.81
C HIS A 16 2.31 11.07 13.64
N TYR A 17 1.47 11.14 12.63
CA TYR A 17 1.82 11.76 11.36
C TYR A 17 0.98 13.00 11.02
N GLY A 18 -0.12 13.22 11.71
CA GLY A 18 -1.03 14.32 11.45
C GLY A 18 -2.28 13.89 10.66
N HIS A 19 -3.14 14.86 10.40
CA HIS A 19 -4.43 14.64 9.78
C HIS A 19 -4.30 14.13 8.34
N PRO A 20 -5.18 13.21 7.87
CA PRO A 20 -5.10 12.63 6.52
C PRO A 20 -5.19 13.61 5.35
N SER A 21 -5.67 14.83 5.58
CA SER A 21 -5.64 15.89 4.56
C SER A 21 -4.28 16.57 4.42
N GLU A 22 -3.36 16.35 5.35
CA GLU A 22 -2.03 16.96 5.37
C GLU A 22 -0.93 15.94 5.12
N VAL A 23 -1.05 14.77 5.75
CA VAL A 23 -0.09 13.67 5.64
C VAL A 23 -0.83 12.40 5.26
N GLY A 24 -0.69 11.97 4.03
CA GLY A 24 -1.31 10.76 3.53
C GLY A 24 -0.42 9.54 3.58
N PHE A 25 -0.91 8.45 3.02
CA PHE A 25 -0.14 7.21 2.93
C PHE A 25 1.12 7.40 2.08
N LYS A 26 1.03 8.13 0.97
CA LYS A 26 2.20 8.45 0.12
C LYS A 26 3.35 9.06 0.90
N ASP A 27 3.05 9.89 1.91
CA ASP A 27 4.05 10.61 2.70
C ASP A 27 4.75 9.69 3.73
N ILE A 28 4.18 8.52 4.00
CA ILE A 28 4.75 7.51 4.89
C ILE A 28 5.74 6.61 4.12
N LEU A 29 5.54 6.39 2.83
CA LEU A 29 6.40 5.53 2.01
C LEU A 29 7.90 5.90 2.08
N PRO A 30 8.30 7.19 2.04
CA PRO A 30 9.70 7.56 2.19
C PRO A 30 10.32 7.20 3.54
N LEU A 31 9.51 6.94 4.57
CA LEU A 31 9.97 6.56 5.91
C LEU A 31 10.34 5.08 6.00
N PHE A 32 9.86 4.26 5.09
CA PHE A 32 10.26 2.87 4.97
C PHE A 32 11.67 2.77 4.40
N LYS A 33 12.67 2.52 5.24
CA LYS A 33 14.09 2.50 4.84
C LYS A 33 14.67 1.09 4.66
N ALA A 34 14.04 0.08 5.24
CA ALA A 34 14.54 -1.30 5.25
C ALA A 34 16.03 -1.38 5.67
N GLU A 35 16.44 -0.61 6.70
CA GLU A 35 17.84 -0.51 7.13
C GLU A 35 18.37 -1.83 7.71
N LYS A 36 17.50 -2.56 8.40
CA LYS A 36 17.83 -3.84 9.04
C LYS A 36 17.45 -5.05 8.19
N TRP A 37 17.04 -4.82 6.96
CA TRP A 37 16.63 -5.90 6.06
C TRP A 37 17.86 -6.63 5.53
N ASP A 38 17.99 -7.88 5.94
CA ASP A 38 19.07 -8.80 5.56
C ASP A 38 18.43 -10.11 5.07
N PRO A 39 18.14 -10.21 3.76
CA PRO A 39 17.45 -11.36 3.19
C PRO A 39 18.28 -12.64 3.29
N ASP A 40 19.59 -12.56 3.10
CA ASP A 40 20.47 -13.73 3.16
C ASP A 40 20.45 -14.36 4.55
N LYS A 41 20.55 -13.55 5.60
CA LYS A 41 20.51 -14.01 6.98
C LYS A 41 19.16 -14.64 7.34
N LEU A 42 18.07 -13.99 6.94
CA LEU A 42 16.73 -14.47 7.30
C LEU A 42 16.36 -15.75 6.56
N VAL A 43 16.60 -15.83 5.26
CA VAL A 43 16.30 -17.02 4.45
C VAL A 43 17.19 -18.19 4.84
N SER A 44 18.48 -17.96 5.14
CA SER A 44 19.38 -18.98 5.68
C SER A 44 18.87 -19.53 7.01
N PHE A 45 18.38 -18.67 7.90
CA PHE A 45 17.75 -19.11 9.15
C PHE A 45 16.53 -19.97 8.89
N TYR A 46 15.64 -19.58 8.00
CA TYR A 46 14.45 -20.37 7.64
C TYR A 46 14.84 -21.75 7.05
N LYS A 47 15.84 -21.79 6.18
CA LYS A 47 16.36 -23.06 5.67
C LYS A 47 16.86 -23.95 6.79
N LYS A 48 17.63 -23.40 7.72
CA LYS A 48 18.18 -24.13 8.87
C LYS A 48 17.10 -24.75 9.77
N ILE A 49 15.97 -24.09 9.93
CA ILE A 49 14.85 -24.61 10.74
C ILE A 49 13.87 -25.48 9.96
N GLY A 50 14.17 -25.79 8.69
CA GLY A 50 13.43 -26.78 7.91
C GLY A 50 12.49 -26.25 6.85
N ALA A 51 12.55 -24.97 6.49
CA ALA A 51 11.76 -24.46 5.38
C ALA A 51 12.07 -25.18 4.07
N GLN A 52 11.01 -25.52 3.32
CA GLN A 52 11.11 -26.23 2.05
C GLN A 52 10.91 -25.31 0.84
N TYR A 53 10.32 -24.14 1.04
CA TYR A 53 10.10 -23.09 0.03
C TYR A 53 10.02 -21.74 0.73
N PHE A 54 10.13 -20.66 -0.02
CA PHE A 54 9.99 -19.31 0.48
C PHE A 54 9.07 -18.49 -0.42
N PHE A 55 8.07 -17.86 0.16
CA PHE A 55 7.21 -16.92 -0.53
C PHE A 55 7.42 -15.51 0.02
N ALA A 56 7.62 -14.55 -0.89
CA ALA A 56 7.70 -13.14 -0.55
C ALA A 56 6.46 -12.39 -1.05
N LEU A 57 6.13 -11.33 -0.35
CA LEU A 57 5.11 -10.39 -0.80
C LEU A 57 5.70 -9.47 -1.86
N GLY A 58 5.08 -9.41 -3.04
CA GLY A 58 5.43 -8.45 -4.09
C GLY A 58 4.75 -7.10 -3.87
N ASN A 59 3.45 -7.12 -3.62
CA ASN A 59 2.67 -5.96 -3.20
C ASN A 59 1.47 -6.39 -2.35
N HIS A 60 0.84 -5.42 -1.71
CA HIS A 60 -0.37 -5.60 -0.93
C HIS A 60 -1.46 -4.64 -1.39
N HIS A 61 -2.55 -4.53 -0.64
CA HIS A 61 -3.66 -3.58 -0.92
C HIS A 61 -3.20 -2.11 -0.95
N ASP A 62 -2.03 -1.82 -0.38
CA ASP A 62 -1.38 -0.51 -0.42
C ASP A 62 -0.85 -0.10 -1.79
N ASN A 63 -0.91 -1.02 -2.78
CA ASN A 63 -0.53 -0.78 -4.16
C ASN A 63 0.91 -0.24 -4.34
N TYR A 64 1.77 -0.54 -3.37
CA TYR A 64 3.19 -0.19 -3.39
C TYR A 64 4.02 -1.42 -3.76
N ASP A 65 4.70 -1.36 -4.89
CA ASP A 65 5.47 -2.49 -5.41
C ASP A 65 6.82 -2.62 -4.71
N LEU A 66 7.14 -3.82 -4.25
CA LEU A 66 8.41 -4.12 -3.57
C LEU A 66 9.54 -4.53 -4.54
N TRP A 67 9.40 -4.22 -5.82
CA TRP A 67 10.40 -4.49 -6.87
C TRP A 67 10.53 -3.30 -7.82
N ASP A 68 11.48 -3.36 -8.76
CA ASP A 68 11.67 -2.37 -9.82
C ASP A 68 10.57 -2.50 -10.89
N SER A 69 9.38 -2.03 -10.54
CA SER A 69 8.19 -2.12 -11.38
C SER A 69 8.23 -1.09 -12.51
N GLN A 70 7.99 -1.55 -13.75
CA GLN A 70 7.85 -0.69 -14.92
C GLN A 70 6.44 -0.08 -15.03
N TYR A 71 5.46 -0.64 -14.33
CA TYR A 71 4.05 -0.25 -14.43
C TYR A 71 3.59 0.62 -13.27
N GLN A 72 4.21 0.45 -12.09
CA GLN A 72 3.90 1.21 -10.89
C GLN A 72 5.12 2.04 -10.46
N GLU A 73 4.99 3.36 -10.58
CA GLU A 73 6.05 4.29 -10.18
C GLU A 73 6.22 4.39 -8.66
N TRP A 74 5.16 4.05 -7.91
CA TRP A 74 5.17 3.93 -6.46
C TRP A 74 5.75 2.57 -6.05
N ASN A 75 7.07 2.46 -6.05
CA ASN A 75 7.77 1.22 -5.77
C ASN A 75 9.00 1.42 -4.88
N SER A 76 9.52 0.33 -4.34
CA SER A 76 10.62 0.33 -3.36
C SER A 76 11.97 0.78 -3.92
N VAL A 77 12.14 0.78 -5.24
CA VAL A 77 13.34 1.30 -5.89
C VAL A 77 13.26 2.83 -6.03
N ASN A 78 12.08 3.36 -6.36
CA ASN A 78 11.86 4.77 -6.57
C ASN A 78 11.64 5.55 -5.28
N ILE A 79 11.01 4.94 -4.27
CA ILE A 79 10.59 5.62 -3.04
C ILE A 79 10.96 4.74 -1.84
N GLY A 80 11.32 5.33 -0.74
CA GLY A 80 11.59 4.61 0.51
C GLY A 80 12.97 3.96 0.54
N PRO A 81 13.10 2.62 0.52
CA PRO A 81 14.36 1.92 0.75
C PRO A 81 15.36 2.05 -0.39
N LYS A 82 14.94 2.46 -1.59
CA LYS A 82 15.79 2.54 -2.79
C LYS A 82 16.45 1.20 -3.13
N LYS A 83 15.69 0.12 -2.96
CA LYS A 83 16.13 -1.25 -3.14
C LYS A 83 15.04 -2.08 -3.80
N ASP A 84 15.44 -3.01 -4.65
CA ASP A 84 14.55 -4.08 -5.11
C ASP A 84 14.48 -5.16 -4.03
N ILE A 85 13.46 -5.05 -3.17
CA ILE A 85 13.24 -5.96 -2.04
C ILE A 85 12.92 -7.37 -2.54
N LEU A 86 12.13 -7.46 -3.61
CA LEU A 86 11.70 -8.75 -4.14
C LEU A 86 12.86 -9.51 -4.79
N ALA A 87 13.71 -8.81 -5.55
CA ALA A 87 14.93 -9.41 -6.12
C ALA A 87 15.86 -9.92 -5.02
N GLY A 88 16.05 -9.16 -3.95
CA GLY A 88 16.89 -9.62 -2.82
C GLY A 88 16.35 -10.88 -2.14
N TRP A 89 15.02 -11.01 -1.99
CA TRP A 89 14.41 -12.24 -1.49
C TRP A 89 14.62 -13.43 -2.44
N ALA A 90 14.46 -13.19 -3.76
CA ALA A 90 14.66 -14.23 -4.78
C ALA A 90 16.11 -14.74 -4.79
N GLU A 91 17.09 -13.82 -4.73
CA GLU A 91 18.50 -14.18 -4.66
C GLU A 91 18.84 -14.98 -3.40
N ALA A 92 18.33 -14.53 -2.24
CA ALA A 92 18.54 -15.24 -0.98
C ALA A 92 17.92 -16.64 -0.99
N ALA A 93 16.71 -16.80 -1.54
CA ALA A 93 16.07 -18.10 -1.70
C ALA A 93 16.92 -19.03 -2.61
N LYS A 94 17.38 -18.50 -3.75
CA LYS A 94 18.24 -19.22 -4.70
C LYS A 94 19.55 -19.69 -4.03
N LYS A 95 20.25 -18.81 -3.30
CA LYS A 95 21.47 -19.15 -2.57
C LYS A 95 21.28 -20.30 -1.57
N ASN A 96 20.09 -20.35 -0.95
CA ASN A 96 19.75 -21.38 0.04
C ASN A 96 19.06 -22.62 -0.56
N GLY A 97 18.94 -22.73 -1.88
CA GLY A 97 18.32 -23.85 -2.55
C GLY A 97 16.84 -24.00 -2.18
N LEU A 98 16.11 -22.90 -1.98
CA LEU A 98 14.68 -22.87 -1.72
C LEU A 98 13.92 -22.47 -2.99
N PRO A 99 12.89 -23.21 -3.39
CA PRO A 99 11.91 -22.73 -4.36
C PRO A 99 11.34 -21.39 -3.90
N PHE A 100 11.22 -20.44 -4.83
CA PHE A 100 10.76 -19.09 -4.57
C PHE A 100 9.41 -18.83 -5.21
N GLY A 101 8.49 -18.22 -4.49
CA GLY A 101 7.20 -17.78 -4.97
C GLY A 101 6.93 -16.34 -4.57
N ILE A 102 5.98 -15.70 -5.25
CA ILE A 102 5.59 -14.32 -5.02
C ILE A 102 4.08 -14.28 -4.77
N SER A 103 3.69 -13.51 -3.78
CA SER A 103 2.30 -13.21 -3.46
C SER A 103 1.96 -11.79 -3.86
N PHE A 104 0.83 -11.60 -4.54
CA PHE A 104 0.29 -10.30 -4.92
C PHE A 104 -1.10 -10.11 -4.36
N HIS A 105 -1.37 -8.95 -3.78
CA HIS A 105 -2.63 -8.59 -3.14
C HIS A 105 -3.17 -7.23 -3.59
N ALA A 106 -2.82 -6.76 -4.78
CA ALA A 106 -3.26 -5.47 -5.31
C ALA A 106 -4.75 -5.45 -5.74
N ASP A 107 -5.39 -6.61 -5.79
CA ASP A 107 -6.78 -6.78 -6.25
C ASP A 107 -7.83 -6.04 -5.40
N HIS A 108 -7.46 -5.56 -4.22
CA HIS A 108 -8.30 -4.76 -3.32
C HIS A 108 -7.79 -3.34 -3.08
N ALA A 109 -6.79 -2.88 -3.82
CA ALA A 109 -6.15 -1.59 -3.57
C ALA A 109 -7.14 -0.41 -3.55
N TRP A 110 -8.06 -0.34 -4.51
CA TRP A 110 -9.04 0.75 -4.57
C TRP A 110 -10.02 0.75 -3.40
N SER A 111 -10.51 -0.40 -2.95
CA SER A 111 -11.40 -0.48 -1.78
C SER A 111 -10.64 -0.21 -0.47
N TRP A 112 -9.37 -0.58 -0.41
CA TRP A 112 -8.50 -0.24 0.69
C TRP A 112 -8.30 1.26 0.83
N TYR A 113 -8.15 1.96 -0.29
CA TYR A 113 -7.94 3.39 -0.32
C TYR A 113 -9.20 4.24 -0.40
N GLU A 114 -10.37 3.65 -0.47
CA GLU A 114 -11.61 4.42 -0.52
C GLU A 114 -11.77 5.43 0.64
N PRO A 115 -11.35 5.15 1.89
CA PRO A 115 -11.37 6.16 2.95
C PRO A 115 -10.48 7.37 2.65
N ALA A 116 -9.35 7.18 1.98
CA ALA A 116 -8.45 8.27 1.63
C ALA A 116 -9.03 9.27 0.62
N GLN A 117 -10.15 8.91 -0.02
CA GLN A 117 -10.86 9.75 -0.98
C GLN A 117 -12.03 10.50 -0.35
N ARG A 118 -12.17 10.43 0.97
CA ARG A 118 -13.27 11.04 1.71
C ARG A 118 -12.80 12.24 2.52
N TYR A 119 -13.59 12.63 3.48
CA TYR A 119 -13.33 13.75 4.39
C TYR A 119 -14.04 13.51 5.73
N ASP A 120 -13.66 14.23 6.75
CA ASP A 120 -14.36 14.23 8.03
C ASP A 120 -15.72 14.91 7.89
N ARG A 121 -16.74 14.30 8.47
CA ARG A 121 -18.10 14.89 8.51
C ARG A 121 -18.27 15.91 9.64
N HIS A 122 -17.44 15.82 10.67
CA HIS A 122 -17.52 16.61 11.89
C HIS A 122 -16.12 17.00 12.35
N GLY A 123 -16.02 18.01 13.19
CA GLY A 123 -14.77 18.48 13.76
C GLY A 123 -14.17 19.67 13.03
N GLU A 124 -12.99 20.07 13.44
CA GLU A 124 -12.32 21.29 12.96
C GLU A 124 -12.01 21.26 11.45
N LYS A 125 -11.72 20.06 10.92
CA LYS A 125 -11.41 19.85 9.49
C LYS A 125 -12.57 19.22 8.71
N ALA A 126 -13.81 19.38 9.19
CA ALA A 126 -14.97 18.85 8.48
C ALA A 126 -15.05 19.37 7.05
N GLY A 127 -15.28 18.46 6.09
CA GLY A 127 -15.37 18.77 4.67
C GLY A 127 -14.04 18.98 3.95
N VAL A 128 -12.90 18.93 4.65
CA VAL A 128 -11.57 19.00 4.02
C VAL A 128 -11.22 17.63 3.44
N PRO A 129 -11.04 17.50 2.10
CA PRO A 129 -10.70 16.22 1.48
C PRO A 129 -9.39 15.65 2.00
N TYR A 130 -9.34 14.35 2.15
CA TYR A 130 -8.09 13.65 2.46
C TYR A 130 -7.16 13.61 1.25
N ASP A 131 -5.92 13.24 1.46
CA ASP A 131 -4.86 13.27 0.45
C ASP A 131 -5.07 12.30 -0.73
N GLY A 132 -5.92 11.31 -0.59
CA GLY A 132 -6.29 10.41 -1.68
C GLY A 132 -7.01 11.10 -2.85
N CYS A 133 -7.51 12.32 -2.65
CA CYS A 133 -8.10 13.13 -3.71
C CYS A 133 -7.07 13.93 -4.53
N LEU A 134 -5.80 13.95 -4.13
CA LEU A 134 -4.76 14.70 -4.81
C LEU A 134 -4.45 14.12 -6.19
N THR A 135 -4.11 15.01 -7.11
CA THR A 135 -3.71 14.70 -8.49
C THR A 135 -2.22 14.96 -8.70
N LYS A 136 -1.70 14.57 -9.85
CA LYS A 136 -0.29 14.80 -10.20
C LYS A 136 0.08 16.29 -10.15
N GLU A 137 -0.83 17.18 -10.52
CA GLU A 137 -0.64 18.62 -10.56
C GLU A 137 -0.42 19.21 -9.15
N ASP A 138 -1.03 18.61 -8.12
CA ASP A 138 -0.87 19.02 -6.73
C ASP A 138 0.53 18.73 -6.18
N GLY A 139 1.34 17.96 -6.92
CA GLY A 139 2.71 17.63 -6.59
C GLY A 139 3.74 18.70 -6.88
N LYS A 140 3.37 19.75 -7.62
CA LYS A 140 4.31 20.79 -8.02
C LYS A 140 4.98 21.45 -6.81
N GLY A 141 6.32 21.42 -6.79
CA GLY A 141 7.13 21.94 -5.70
C GLY A 141 7.14 21.06 -4.43
N LYS A 142 6.55 19.85 -4.47
CA LYS A 142 6.56 18.90 -3.36
C LYS A 142 7.53 17.76 -3.62
N TRP A 143 7.85 16.95 -2.59
CA TRP A 143 8.75 15.81 -2.69
C TRP A 143 8.32 14.75 -3.71
N TRP A 144 7.02 14.67 -3.99
CA TRP A 144 6.42 13.73 -4.93
C TRP A 144 6.08 14.35 -6.31
N GLU A 145 6.69 15.49 -6.63
CA GLU A 145 6.55 16.10 -7.95
C GLU A 145 6.92 15.11 -9.05
N GLY A 146 6.06 14.97 -10.05
CA GLY A 146 6.21 14.01 -11.13
C GLY A 146 5.51 12.68 -10.90
N TYR A 147 5.23 12.30 -9.66
CA TYR A 147 4.44 11.11 -9.33
C TYR A 147 2.94 11.42 -9.35
N ASP A 148 2.14 10.45 -9.80
CA ASP A 148 0.69 10.56 -9.77
C ASP A 148 0.11 9.81 -8.56
N PRO A 149 -0.43 10.51 -7.53
CA PRO A 149 -1.04 9.86 -6.39
C PRO A 149 -2.20 8.94 -6.77
N GLN A 150 -2.87 9.20 -7.88
CA GLN A 150 -3.99 8.40 -8.33
C GLN A 150 -3.57 7.00 -8.77
N LYS A 151 -2.32 6.80 -9.18
CA LYS A 151 -1.75 5.48 -9.44
C LYS A 151 -1.54 4.68 -8.15
N LEU A 152 -1.17 5.35 -7.05
CA LEU A 152 -1.04 4.70 -5.74
C LEU A 152 -2.42 4.39 -5.14
N TYR A 153 -3.29 5.39 -5.10
CA TYR A 153 -4.59 5.29 -4.45
C TYR A 153 -5.66 4.57 -5.28
N ALA A 154 -5.29 4.04 -6.45
CA ALA A 154 -6.16 3.25 -7.34
C ALA A 154 -7.52 3.91 -7.58
N GLN A 155 -7.50 5.14 -8.00
CA GLN A 155 -8.64 6.00 -8.06
C GLN A 155 -9.62 5.70 -9.17
N ASN A 156 -10.02 6.20 -10.02
CA ASN A 156 -10.88 5.98 -11.19
C ASN A 156 -12.10 5.09 -10.95
N HIS A 157 -12.55 4.97 -9.68
CA HIS A 157 -13.74 4.23 -9.32
C HIS A 157 -14.72 5.14 -8.59
N PRO A 158 -16.04 4.97 -8.84
CA PRO A 158 -17.02 5.69 -8.05
C PRO A 158 -16.93 5.23 -6.60
N LEU A 159 -17.06 6.18 -5.67
CA LEU A 159 -17.13 5.86 -4.25
C LEU A 159 -18.34 4.96 -3.97
N SER A 160 -18.18 4.00 -3.06
CA SER A 160 -19.27 3.15 -2.62
C SER A 160 -20.40 3.97 -1.99
N ALA A 161 -21.62 3.55 -2.24
CA ALA A 161 -22.77 4.04 -1.50
C ALA A 161 -22.70 3.50 -0.07
N GLY A 162 -22.76 4.36 0.93
CA GLY A 162 -22.62 4.00 2.34
C GLY A 162 -21.32 4.48 2.97
N SER A 163 -21.12 4.17 4.24
CA SER A 163 -19.92 4.55 4.96
C SER A 163 -19.09 3.31 5.32
N TRP A 164 -17.80 3.50 5.48
CA TRP A 164 -16.92 2.49 6.06
C TRP A 164 -17.42 2.00 7.42
N ALA A 165 -18.09 2.89 8.17
CA ALA A 165 -18.70 2.54 9.45
C ALA A 165 -19.78 1.46 9.32
N ASP A 166 -20.40 1.34 8.18
CA ASP A 166 -21.51 0.40 7.96
C ASP A 166 -21.03 -0.99 7.54
N GLY A 167 -19.73 -1.17 7.33
CA GLY A 167 -19.13 -2.45 6.96
C GLY A 167 -19.61 -3.02 5.62
N MET A 168 -20.30 -2.21 4.82
CA MET A 168 -20.94 -2.64 3.57
C MET A 168 -20.00 -2.58 2.36
N ILE A 169 -18.99 -1.75 2.42
CA ILE A 169 -18.13 -1.42 1.29
C ILE A 169 -17.38 -2.64 0.76
N HIS A 170 -16.83 -3.47 1.64
CA HIS A 170 -16.06 -4.63 1.24
C HIS A 170 -16.86 -5.73 0.53
N ARG A 171 -18.13 -5.86 0.83
CA ARG A 171 -18.92 -7.01 0.34
C ARG A 171 -19.42 -6.83 -1.09
N GLN A 172 -19.71 -5.60 -1.48
CA GLN A 172 -20.31 -5.33 -2.80
C GLN A 172 -19.27 -5.10 -3.89
N TRP A 173 -18.10 -4.59 -3.56
CA TRP A 173 -17.12 -4.17 -4.55
C TRP A 173 -15.90 -5.08 -4.66
N ALA A 174 -15.44 -5.66 -3.57
CA ALA A 174 -14.20 -6.44 -3.57
C ALA A 174 -14.22 -7.65 -4.53
N TRP A 175 -15.38 -8.25 -4.74
CA TRP A 175 -15.50 -9.48 -5.54
C TRP A 175 -16.52 -9.39 -6.66
N GLY A 176 -17.43 -8.41 -6.63
CA GLY A 176 -18.60 -8.40 -7.50
C GLY A 176 -18.42 -7.74 -8.86
N ASN A 177 -17.53 -6.77 -8.99
CA ASN A 177 -17.48 -5.90 -10.16
C ASN A 177 -16.23 -6.06 -11.05
N GLY A 178 -15.36 -7.02 -10.78
CA GLY A 178 -14.22 -7.33 -11.64
C GLY A 178 -13.21 -6.18 -11.85
N VAL A 179 -13.35 -5.11 -11.10
CA VAL A 179 -12.54 -3.90 -11.26
C VAL A 179 -11.06 -4.17 -10.99
N CYS A 180 -10.80 -5.09 -10.08
CA CYS A 180 -9.44 -5.46 -9.70
C CYS A 180 -8.66 -6.17 -10.81
N LEU A 181 -9.33 -6.75 -11.77
CA LEU A 181 -8.69 -7.44 -12.89
C LEU A 181 -8.11 -6.48 -13.94
N SER A 182 -8.54 -5.23 -13.94
CA SER A 182 -8.00 -4.22 -14.87
C SER A 182 -6.59 -3.74 -14.52
N LEU A 183 -6.11 -4.06 -13.32
CA LEU A 183 -4.76 -3.71 -12.87
C LEU A 183 -3.70 -4.76 -13.27
N ILE A 184 -4.11 -5.88 -13.86
CA ILE A 184 -3.23 -6.98 -14.27
C ILE A 184 -2.84 -6.89 -15.76
N HIS A 185 -3.35 -5.91 -16.47
CA HIS A 185 -3.08 -5.70 -17.92
C HIS A 185 -2.10 -4.60 -18.18
#